data_26230f42afa56fe646ad3b021711920d
#
_entry.id   26230f42afa56fe646ad3b021711920d
#
_cell.length_a   1.000
_cell.length_b   1.000
_cell.length_c   1.000
_cell.angle_alpha   90.00
_cell.angle_beta   90.00
_cell.angle_gamma   90.00
#
_symmetry.space_group_name_H-M   'P 1'
#
loop_
_entity.id
_entity.type
_entity.pdbx_description
1 polymer ?
#
loop_
_entity_poly.entity_id
_entity_poly.type
_entity_poly.pdbx_seq_one_letter_code
_entity_poly.pdbx_strand_id
1 'polypeptide(L)'
;DGTVDFGEGKKNIFALPDTKILIQKDQEVQMAVKTFGKGRGVYISGLPYSFCNSRILYRAVLWSAAAENELFCWFSSNYNVEVHAYVKNKKYCVVNNTYEPQDTTVYTGDGKSFDLHLEANEIRWYQI
;
A
#
# COMPACT_ATOMS: atom_id res chain seq x y z
N ASP A 1 8.05 -10.54 -9.06
CA ASP A 1 8.49 -10.53 -7.65
C ASP A 1 9.01 -9.16 -7.30
N GLY A 2 8.17 -8.36 -6.65
CA GLY A 2 8.59 -7.05 -6.21
C GLY A 2 9.25 -7.13 -4.84
N THR A 3 10.54 -6.90 -4.76
CA THR A 3 11.24 -6.69 -3.50
C THR A 3 11.12 -5.24 -3.07
N VAL A 4 10.91 -5.04 -1.77
CA VAL A 4 10.97 -3.70 -1.17
C VAL A 4 12.43 -3.22 -1.21
N ASP A 5 12.65 -2.03 -1.77
CA ASP A 5 13.95 -1.39 -1.82
C ASP A 5 13.90 -0.06 -1.05
N PHE A 6 14.81 0.10 -0.11
CA PHE A 6 14.93 1.33 0.68
C PHE A 6 15.93 2.33 0.08
N GLY A 7 16.55 1.99 -1.06
CA GLY A 7 17.58 2.81 -1.69
C GLY A 7 18.80 2.99 -0.80
N GLU A 8 19.52 4.08 -1.02
CA GLU A 8 20.61 4.49 -0.13
C GLU A 8 20.00 5.13 1.13
N GLY A 9 19.97 4.37 2.21
CA GLY A 9 19.45 4.82 3.51
C GLY A 9 20.29 5.91 4.16
N LYS A 10 19.70 6.61 5.12
CA LYS A 10 20.44 7.54 5.98
C LYS A 10 21.31 6.74 6.95
N LYS A 11 22.61 7.03 6.96
CA LYS A 11 23.57 6.44 7.91
C LYS A 11 23.44 7.09 9.29
N ASN A 12 23.84 6.34 10.32
CA ASN A 12 23.87 6.81 11.71
C ASN A 12 22.48 7.20 12.29
N ILE A 13 21.44 6.52 11.87
CA ILE A 13 20.11 6.64 12.51
C ILE A 13 19.97 5.53 13.55
N PHE A 14 19.74 5.93 14.80
CA PHE A 14 19.59 5.03 15.94
C PHE A 14 18.15 5.09 16.48
N ALA A 15 17.60 3.92 16.77
CA ALA A 15 16.30 3.84 17.41
C ALA A 15 16.44 4.18 18.91
N LEU A 16 15.55 5.03 19.40
CA LEU A 16 15.40 5.25 20.83
C LEU A 16 14.86 3.99 21.53
N PRO A 17 15.10 3.82 22.85
CA PRO A 17 14.40 2.81 23.63
C PRO A 17 12.90 2.88 23.35
N ASP A 18 12.19 1.74 23.39
CA ASP A 18 10.76 1.64 23.11
C ASP A 18 10.33 1.84 21.61
N THR A 19 11.28 2.08 20.71
CA THR A 19 11.01 2.06 19.26
C THR A 19 11.07 0.63 18.73
N LYS A 20 10.04 0.20 18.02
CA LYS A 20 10.02 -1.12 17.36
C LYS A 20 10.68 -1.03 15.99
N ILE A 21 11.84 -1.64 15.82
CA ILE A 21 12.50 -1.79 14.53
C ILE A 21 11.80 -2.90 13.78
N LEU A 22 11.33 -2.63 12.57
CA LEU A 22 10.68 -3.58 11.68
C LEU A 22 11.67 -4.17 10.67
N ILE A 23 12.53 -3.33 10.10
CA ILE A 23 13.54 -3.72 9.12
C ILE A 23 14.85 -3.03 9.45
N GLN A 24 15.93 -3.81 9.47
CA GLN A 24 17.29 -3.35 9.70
C GLN A 24 18.24 -4.08 8.74
N LYS A 25 19.20 -3.36 8.18
CA LYS A 25 20.26 -3.90 7.34
C LYS A 25 21.59 -3.29 7.77
N ASP A 26 22.59 -4.13 7.94
CA ASP A 26 23.97 -3.70 8.30
C ASP A 26 24.02 -2.72 9.49
N GLN A 27 23.22 -3.01 10.53
CA GLN A 27 23.01 -2.17 11.73
C GLN A 27 22.30 -0.82 11.49
N GLU A 28 21.90 -0.53 10.26
CA GLU A 28 21.14 0.67 9.93
C GLU A 28 19.62 0.41 9.96
N VAL A 29 18.89 1.26 10.66
CA VAL A 29 17.43 1.16 10.72
C VAL A 29 16.84 1.60 9.40
N GLN A 30 16.16 0.70 8.69
CA GLN A 30 15.48 0.99 7.43
C GLN A 30 14.01 1.31 7.64
N MET A 31 13.34 0.62 8.56
CA MET A 31 11.96 0.90 8.92
C MET A 31 11.75 0.67 10.42
N ALA A 32 11.11 1.62 11.07
CA ALA A 32 10.77 1.54 12.49
C ALA A 32 9.45 2.23 12.79
N VAL A 33 8.81 1.82 13.87
CA VAL A 33 7.52 2.37 14.31
C VAL A 33 7.56 2.68 15.79
N LYS A 34 6.84 3.72 16.18
CA LYS A 34 6.64 4.08 17.57
C LYS A 34 5.26 4.65 17.80
N THR A 35 4.66 4.30 18.93
CA THR A 35 3.47 4.97 19.43
C THR A 35 3.86 6.09 20.39
N PHE A 36 3.21 7.23 20.31
CA PHE A 36 3.45 8.38 21.16
C PHE A 36 2.12 8.96 21.63
N GLY A 37 1.74 8.67 22.86
CA GLY A 37 0.40 8.96 23.36
C GLY A 37 -0.66 8.25 22.51
N LYS A 38 -1.57 9.02 21.89
CA LYS A 38 -2.56 8.50 20.95
C LYS A 38 -2.06 8.46 19.50
N GLY A 39 -0.90 9.02 19.23
CA GLY A 39 -0.31 9.10 17.90
C GLY A 39 0.57 7.89 17.57
N ARG A 40 0.81 7.69 16.28
CA ARG A 40 1.70 6.65 15.74
C ARG A 40 2.63 7.27 14.72
N GLY A 41 3.90 6.93 14.81
CA GLY A 41 4.91 7.39 13.86
C GLY A 41 5.58 6.22 13.16
N VAL A 42 5.85 6.39 11.86
CA VAL A 42 6.63 5.46 11.06
C VAL A 42 7.85 6.18 10.53
N TYR A 43 9.01 5.59 10.72
CA TYR A 43 10.25 6.00 10.08
C TYR A 43 10.56 5.06 8.91
N ILE A 44 10.93 5.63 7.77
CA ILE A 44 11.42 4.90 6.59
C ILE A 44 12.66 5.64 6.09
N SER A 45 13.80 4.96 5.96
CA SER A 45 15.10 5.58 5.64
C SER A 45 15.16 6.15 4.23
N GLY A 46 14.48 5.52 3.30
CA GLY A 46 14.33 5.92 1.92
C GLY A 46 13.29 5.02 1.25
N LEU A 47 12.61 5.53 0.24
CA LEU A 47 11.58 4.76 -0.46
C LEU A 47 11.54 5.20 -1.93
N PRO A 48 12.51 4.78 -2.76
CA PRO A 48 12.47 5.04 -4.20
C PRO A 48 11.13 4.57 -4.78
N TYR A 49 10.65 5.26 -5.79
CA TYR A 49 9.38 4.90 -6.40
C TYR A 49 9.43 3.49 -7.00
N SER A 50 8.53 2.64 -6.57
CA SER A 50 8.20 1.35 -7.18
C SER A 50 6.79 0.92 -6.72
N PHE A 51 6.18 -0.01 -7.41
CA PHE A 51 4.87 -0.54 -6.99
C PHE A 51 4.91 -1.16 -5.60
N CYS A 52 5.96 -1.92 -5.27
CA CYS A 52 6.13 -2.49 -3.93
C CYS A 52 6.30 -1.42 -2.86
N ASN A 53 7.13 -0.42 -3.13
CA ASN A 53 7.39 0.66 -2.19
C ASN A 53 6.14 1.52 -1.97
N SER A 54 5.33 1.75 -3.00
CA SER A 54 4.05 2.45 -2.89
C SER A 54 3.08 1.72 -1.93
N ARG A 55 3.06 0.39 -1.97
CA ARG A 55 2.26 -0.42 -1.04
C ARG A 55 2.75 -0.32 0.40
N ILE A 56 4.06 -0.27 0.62
CA ILE A 56 4.64 -0.04 1.96
C ILE A 56 4.25 1.34 2.49
N LEU A 57 4.37 2.37 1.65
CA LEU A 57 3.98 3.73 2.01
C LEU A 57 2.48 3.80 2.37
N TYR A 58 1.62 3.21 1.55
CA TYR A 58 0.19 3.15 1.81
C TYR A 58 -0.14 2.49 3.16
N ARG A 59 0.48 1.35 3.46
CA ARG A 59 0.32 0.66 4.76
C ARG A 59 0.83 1.51 5.92
N ALA A 60 1.95 2.20 5.76
CA ALA A 60 2.51 3.07 6.77
C ALA A 60 1.57 4.25 7.10
N VAL A 61 0.96 4.85 6.07
CA VAL A 61 -0.02 5.94 6.22
C VAL A 61 -1.25 5.44 6.97
N LEU A 62 -1.86 4.33 6.56
CA LEU A 62 -3.04 3.77 7.23
C LEU A 62 -2.74 3.40 8.69
N TRP A 63 -1.60 2.78 8.95
CA TRP A 63 -1.20 2.44 10.32
C TRP A 63 -1.01 3.70 11.19
N SER A 64 -0.36 4.74 10.66
CA SER A 64 -0.17 6.01 11.37
C SER A 64 -1.50 6.72 11.67
N ALA A 65 -2.48 6.57 10.79
CA ALA A 65 -3.83 7.11 10.95
C ALA A 65 -4.75 6.25 11.85
N ALA A 66 -4.29 5.09 12.34
CA ALA A 66 -5.10 4.08 13.04
C ALA A 66 -6.31 3.60 12.19
N ALA A 67 -6.11 3.46 10.89
CA ALA A 67 -7.10 3.10 9.88
C ALA A 67 -6.75 1.76 9.16
N GLU A 68 -6.16 0.81 9.89
CA GLU A 68 -5.76 -0.49 9.34
C GLU A 68 -6.93 -1.30 8.76
N ASN A 69 -8.14 -1.06 9.25
CA ASN A 69 -9.36 -1.65 8.73
C ASN A 69 -9.68 -1.23 7.28
N GLU A 70 -9.09 -0.14 6.80
CA GLU A 70 -9.25 0.33 5.42
C GLU A 70 -8.23 -0.26 4.45
N LEU A 71 -7.29 -1.07 4.94
CA LEU A 71 -6.18 -1.60 4.13
C LEU A 71 -6.63 -2.37 2.89
N PHE A 72 -7.76 -3.06 2.96
CA PHE A 72 -8.34 -3.82 1.86
C PHE A 72 -9.69 -3.24 1.39
N CYS A 73 -9.90 -1.92 1.54
CA CYS A 73 -11.05 -1.22 0.98
C CYS A 73 -10.66 -0.54 -0.33
N TRP A 74 -11.41 -0.80 -1.40
CA TRP A 74 -11.15 -0.26 -2.74
C TRP A 74 -9.72 -0.54 -3.21
N PHE A 75 -9.36 -1.81 -3.21
CA PHE A 75 -8.00 -2.27 -3.41
C PHE A 75 -7.94 -3.40 -4.43
N SER A 76 -6.81 -3.53 -5.12
CA SER A 76 -6.49 -4.62 -6.04
C SER A 76 -5.29 -5.41 -5.53
N SER A 77 -5.33 -6.74 -5.65
CA SER A 77 -4.18 -7.61 -5.34
C SER A 77 -3.03 -7.45 -6.35
N ASN A 78 -3.35 -7.03 -7.58
CA ASN A 78 -2.38 -6.84 -8.66
C ASN A 78 -1.88 -5.40 -8.71
N TYR A 79 -0.55 -5.20 -8.79
CA TYR A 79 0.07 -3.88 -8.85
C TYR A 79 -0.25 -3.08 -10.11
N ASN A 80 -0.61 -3.76 -11.19
CA ASN A 80 -0.93 -3.17 -12.49
C ASN A 80 -2.40 -2.77 -12.63
N VAL A 81 -3.19 -3.07 -11.62
CA VAL A 81 -4.64 -2.82 -11.62
C VAL A 81 -4.99 -1.89 -10.47
N GLU A 82 -5.74 -0.85 -10.76
CA GLU A 82 -6.19 0.14 -9.79
C GLU A 82 -7.70 0.06 -9.57
N VAL A 83 -8.14 0.39 -8.36
CA VAL A 83 -9.57 0.53 -8.02
C VAL A 83 -9.83 1.97 -7.63
N HIS A 84 -10.72 2.64 -8.37
CA HIS A 84 -11.11 4.03 -8.13
C HIS A 84 -12.57 4.11 -7.70
N ALA A 85 -12.81 4.47 -6.44
CA ALA A 85 -14.14 4.58 -5.88
C ALA A 85 -14.68 6.00 -5.89
N TYR A 86 -15.87 6.17 -6.44
CA TYR A 86 -16.66 7.41 -6.48
C TYR A 86 -17.89 7.22 -5.60
N VAL A 87 -17.67 7.12 -4.30
CA VAL A 87 -18.71 6.74 -3.31
C VAL A 87 -19.93 7.65 -3.36
N LYS A 88 -19.73 8.97 -3.53
CA LYS A 88 -20.83 9.94 -3.68
C LYS A 88 -21.68 9.67 -4.92
N ASN A 89 -21.11 9.10 -5.96
CA ASN A 89 -21.78 8.75 -7.21
C ASN A 89 -22.27 7.30 -7.24
N LYS A 90 -22.12 6.57 -6.13
CA LYS A 90 -22.49 5.15 -5.96
C LYS A 90 -21.89 4.24 -7.04
N LYS A 91 -20.65 4.50 -7.45
CA LYS A 91 -19.97 3.70 -8.47
C LYS A 91 -18.46 3.63 -8.21
N TYR A 92 -17.83 2.62 -8.78
CA TYR A 92 -16.38 2.48 -8.82
C TYR A 92 -15.96 1.91 -10.18
N CYS A 93 -14.70 2.05 -10.51
CA CYS A 93 -14.12 1.36 -11.66
C CYS A 93 -12.84 0.63 -11.27
N VAL A 94 -12.54 -0.39 -12.05
CA VAL A 94 -11.30 -1.14 -12.00
C VAL A 94 -10.58 -0.93 -13.32
N VAL A 95 -9.31 -0.56 -13.25
CA VAL A 95 -8.52 -0.12 -14.41
C VAL A 95 -7.28 -0.98 -14.53
N ASN A 96 -7.09 -1.60 -15.68
CA ASN A 96 -5.81 -2.20 -16.06
C ASN A 96 -4.94 -1.14 -16.75
N ASN A 97 -3.86 -0.72 -16.12
CA ASN A 97 -2.94 0.31 -16.64
C ASN A 97 -1.84 -0.24 -17.54
N THR A 98 -2.00 -1.46 -18.06
CA THR A 98 -0.99 -2.10 -18.90
C THR A 98 -1.52 -2.50 -20.26
N TYR A 99 -0.61 -2.78 -21.18
CA TYR A 99 -0.92 -3.29 -22.53
C TYR A 99 -1.07 -4.81 -22.58
N GLU A 100 -1.11 -5.49 -21.44
CA GLU A 100 -1.26 -6.93 -21.31
C GLU A 100 -2.49 -7.24 -20.45
N PRO A 101 -3.20 -8.36 -20.71
CA PRO A 101 -4.29 -8.79 -19.84
C PRO A 101 -3.81 -9.02 -18.42
N GLN A 102 -4.66 -8.73 -17.44
CA GLN A 102 -4.35 -8.84 -16.01
C GLN A 102 -5.45 -9.58 -15.25
N ASP A 103 -5.02 -10.48 -14.38
CA ASP A 103 -5.87 -11.12 -13.37
C ASP A 103 -5.65 -10.46 -12.01
N THR A 104 -6.72 -10.23 -11.28
CA THR A 104 -6.66 -9.60 -9.96
C THR A 104 -7.82 -10.05 -9.07
N THR A 105 -7.62 -9.98 -7.75
CA THR A 105 -8.72 -9.96 -6.79
C THR A 105 -9.01 -8.51 -6.42
N VAL A 106 -10.23 -8.08 -6.62
CA VAL A 106 -10.74 -6.74 -6.27
C VAL A 106 -11.36 -6.80 -4.88
N TYR A 107 -11.01 -5.86 -4.02
CA TYR A 107 -11.59 -5.67 -2.69
C TYR A 107 -12.44 -4.40 -2.69
N THR A 108 -13.70 -4.53 -2.29
CA THR A 108 -14.66 -3.43 -2.27
C THR A 108 -14.74 -2.74 -0.91
N GLY A 109 -15.39 -1.59 -0.83
CA GLY A 109 -15.49 -0.80 0.40
C GLY A 109 -16.32 -1.44 1.51
N ASP A 110 -17.11 -2.47 1.20
CA ASP A 110 -17.91 -3.25 2.17
C ASP A 110 -17.18 -4.53 2.67
N GLY A 111 -15.89 -4.66 2.32
CA GLY A 111 -15.06 -5.79 2.74
C GLY A 111 -15.24 -7.08 1.95
N LYS A 112 -16.04 -7.05 0.87
CA LYS A 112 -16.16 -8.19 -0.05
C LYS A 112 -15.03 -8.18 -1.06
N SER A 113 -14.81 -9.32 -1.71
CA SER A 113 -13.84 -9.46 -2.80
C SER A 113 -14.36 -10.37 -3.89
N PHE A 114 -13.83 -10.18 -5.10
CA PHE A 114 -14.11 -11.04 -6.25
C PHE A 114 -12.91 -11.06 -7.19
N ASP A 115 -12.75 -12.16 -7.91
CA ASP A 115 -11.71 -12.29 -8.93
C ASP A 115 -12.19 -11.67 -10.24
N LEU A 116 -11.27 -11.02 -10.94
CA LEU A 116 -11.54 -10.27 -12.14
C LEU A 116 -10.41 -10.44 -13.14
N HIS A 117 -10.79 -10.74 -14.40
CA HIS A 117 -9.92 -10.66 -15.56
C HIS A 117 -10.21 -9.38 -16.33
N LEU A 118 -9.19 -8.64 -16.69
CA LEU A 118 -9.25 -7.41 -17.48
C LEU A 118 -8.37 -7.55 -18.71
N GLU A 119 -8.90 -7.16 -19.87
CA GLU A 119 -8.10 -7.03 -21.07
C GLU A 119 -7.12 -5.84 -20.99
N ALA A 120 -6.19 -5.75 -21.92
CA ALA A 120 -5.23 -4.65 -22.01
C ALA A 120 -5.93 -3.28 -22.02
N ASN A 121 -5.51 -2.36 -21.15
CA ASN A 121 -6.07 -1.02 -20.99
C ASN A 121 -7.58 -0.97 -20.69
N GLU A 122 -8.16 -2.06 -20.21
CA GLU A 122 -9.60 -2.11 -19.92
C GLU A 122 -9.93 -1.30 -18.67
N ILE A 123 -11.07 -0.57 -18.75
CA ILE A 123 -11.74 0.09 -17.61
C ILE A 123 -13.11 -0.52 -17.44
N ARG A 124 -13.37 -1.13 -16.31
CA ARG A 124 -14.66 -1.74 -16.02
C ARG A 124 -15.37 -1.05 -14.87
N TRP A 125 -16.62 -0.62 -15.11
CA TRP A 125 -17.44 0.11 -14.15
C TRP A 125 -18.41 -0.79 -13.41
N TYR A 126 -18.63 -0.47 -12.14
CA TYR A 126 -19.53 -1.17 -11.24
C TYR A 126 -20.37 -0.19 -10.42
N GLN A 127 -21.52 -0.64 -9.93
CA GLN A 127 -22.34 0.08 -8.95
C GLN A 127 -21.96 -0.36 -7.53
N ILE A 128 -22.03 0.58 -6.56
CA ILE A 128 -21.86 0.33 -5.13
C ILE A 128 -23.21 -0.04 -4.51
#